data_2d350ef9fe59c41cdc0e16a507fac25c
#
_entry.id   2d350ef9fe59c41cdc0e16a507fac25c
#
_cell.length_a   1.000
_cell.length_b   1.000
_cell.length_c   1.000
_cell.angle_alpha   90.00
_cell.angle_beta   90.00
_cell.angle_gamma   90.00
#
_symmetry.space_group_name_H-M   'P 1'
#
loop_
_entity.id
_entity.type
_entity.pdbx_description
1 polymer ?
#
loop_
_entity_poly.entity_id
_entity_poly.type
_entity_poly.pdbx_seq_one_letter_code
_entity_poly.pdbx_strand_id
1 'polypeptide(L)'
;MRKFLFTLALMAATVTASAQDWPYYLGPTADLHSPQKNLLREWPAEGPEVVWETKVGIGYGGPVVQDGKVYLLDRDAEKEVETMRCMELATGKEVWSYSYPSTGAVMFPGSRSVPTIDGKYVYSCGHNGELYCFDTTTGKPVWTKNIFQDYGGGRFPVWAVSQIPLVYGDMVYVLAQTTDVGVVAFNKLTGEEVWKSPALGETSYASPTVVNISGEDHICMVISSTDPVMNRGAEMKKGCVVGFDPKTGKKLWSYDEWMCIISCSPVTEAGDNKLLIVGGYDRGATMIQVNKEANGTFSVKELYTTVEFGDQTKPALLHDGYFYAQYGTNSRRDGLCCMDMDGNVLWKTKRAPNFDKGSMIYADGLILATDGANALYLIEPSAEGFKPISKADLLVDNSGAAPRGAMGNWAPMALADGMLLIRNQTTMKCVKVTK
;
A
#
# COMPACT_ATOMS: atom_id res chain seq x y z
N MET A 1 -3.02 -71.38 -20.29
CA MET A 1 -2.38 -70.45 -19.38
C MET A 1 -2.25 -69.07 -20.11
N ARG A 2 -3.15 -68.14 -19.82
CA ARG A 2 -3.12 -66.79 -20.38
C ARG A 2 -2.43 -65.85 -19.36
N LYS A 3 -1.31 -65.29 -19.77
CA LYS A 3 -0.58 -64.28 -18.96
C LYS A 3 -1.24 -62.91 -19.16
N PHE A 4 -1.81 -62.35 -18.10
CA PHE A 4 -2.25 -60.96 -18.04
C PHE A 4 -1.02 -60.09 -17.71
N LEU A 5 -0.63 -59.21 -18.64
CA LEU A 5 0.28 -58.13 -18.36
C LEU A 5 -0.52 -56.96 -17.80
N PHE A 6 -0.27 -56.58 -16.55
CA PHE A 6 -0.72 -55.31 -15.95
C PHE A 6 0.25 -54.23 -16.35
N THR A 7 -0.16 -53.33 -17.21
CA THR A 7 0.59 -52.10 -17.50
C THR A 7 0.23 -51.04 -16.43
N LEU A 8 1.16 -50.76 -15.54
CA LEU A 8 1.03 -49.70 -14.54
C LEU A 8 1.24 -48.37 -15.26
N ALA A 9 0.18 -47.61 -15.53
CA ALA A 9 0.27 -46.22 -16.00
C ALA A 9 0.64 -45.31 -14.82
N LEU A 10 1.90 -44.81 -14.80
CA LEU A 10 2.37 -43.81 -13.86
C LEU A 10 1.77 -42.45 -14.28
N MET A 11 0.67 -42.01 -13.63
CA MET A 11 0.20 -40.65 -13.76
C MET A 11 1.20 -39.72 -13.04
N ALA A 12 2.04 -39.05 -13.78
CA ALA A 12 2.78 -37.92 -13.29
C ALA A 12 1.78 -36.77 -12.98
N ALA A 13 1.47 -36.59 -11.71
CA ALA A 13 0.78 -35.37 -11.29
C ALA A 13 1.74 -34.20 -11.52
N THR A 14 1.50 -33.44 -12.56
CA THR A 14 2.10 -32.12 -12.72
C THR A 14 1.52 -31.22 -11.61
N VAL A 15 2.30 -31.01 -10.55
CA VAL A 15 2.03 -29.95 -9.60
C VAL A 15 2.27 -28.67 -10.39
N THR A 16 1.21 -28.08 -10.91
CA THR A 16 1.25 -26.70 -11.38
C THR A 16 1.49 -25.86 -10.14
N ALA A 17 2.71 -25.33 -10.01
CA ALA A 17 2.97 -24.27 -9.03
C ALA A 17 1.97 -23.14 -9.37
N SER A 18 1.04 -22.88 -8.46
CA SER A 18 0.17 -21.70 -8.59
C SER A 18 1.06 -20.47 -8.59
N ALA A 19 0.89 -19.60 -9.57
CA ALA A 19 1.57 -18.31 -9.60
C ALA A 19 1.33 -17.60 -8.26
N GLN A 20 2.40 -17.05 -7.68
CA GLN A 20 2.31 -16.31 -6.42
C GLN A 20 2.13 -14.84 -6.76
N ASP A 21 0.89 -14.40 -6.84
CA ASP A 21 0.52 -13.06 -7.23
C ASP A 21 0.71 -12.03 -6.09
N TRP A 22 0.79 -10.75 -6.47
CA TRP A 22 0.78 -9.60 -5.58
C TRP A 22 -0.29 -8.60 -6.07
N PRO A 23 -1.59 -8.92 -5.91
CA PRO A 23 -2.66 -8.20 -6.61
C PRO A 23 -3.09 -6.88 -5.97
N TYR A 24 -2.58 -6.58 -4.78
CA TYR A 24 -2.96 -5.44 -3.97
C TYR A 24 -1.74 -4.78 -3.32
N TYR A 25 -1.87 -3.52 -2.94
CA TYR A 25 -0.86 -2.68 -2.30
C TYR A 25 -0.11 -3.35 -1.14
N LEU A 26 -0.82 -4.07 -0.29
CA LEU A 26 -0.26 -4.73 0.90
C LEU A 26 -0.02 -6.24 0.67
N GLY A 27 -0.10 -6.70 -0.57
CA GLY A 27 0.09 -8.10 -0.93
C GLY A 27 -1.18 -8.95 -0.91
N PRO A 28 -1.03 -10.26 -1.09
CA PRO A 28 -2.17 -11.17 -1.26
C PRO A 28 -3.05 -11.30 -0.01
N THR A 29 -2.50 -11.07 1.16
CA THR A 29 -3.20 -11.12 2.47
C THR A 29 -3.44 -9.75 3.08
N ALA A 30 -3.07 -8.67 2.37
CA ALA A 30 -3.23 -7.28 2.77
C ALA A 30 -2.51 -6.91 4.10
N ASP A 31 -1.40 -7.56 4.40
CA ASP A 31 -0.64 -7.43 5.65
C ASP A 31 0.89 -7.32 5.45
N LEU A 32 1.34 -7.07 4.21
CA LEU A 32 2.75 -7.01 3.80
C LEU A 32 3.48 -8.37 3.85
N HIS A 33 2.75 -9.48 3.96
CA HIS A 33 3.32 -10.83 3.91
C HIS A 33 3.21 -11.43 2.51
N SER A 34 4.23 -12.20 2.15
CA SER A 34 4.25 -13.01 0.94
C SER A 34 4.38 -14.49 1.31
N PRO A 35 3.62 -15.38 0.66
CA PRO A 35 3.80 -16.83 0.81
C PRO A 35 5.06 -17.33 0.12
N GLN A 36 5.82 -16.47 -0.58
CA GLN A 36 7.04 -16.83 -1.31
C GLN A 36 8.03 -17.55 -0.42
N LYS A 37 8.60 -18.65 -0.94
CA LYS A 37 9.62 -19.48 -0.29
C LYS A 37 10.89 -19.48 -1.11
N ASN A 38 11.94 -20.06 -0.53
CA ASN A 38 13.25 -20.24 -1.16
C ASN A 38 13.95 -18.91 -1.48
N LEU A 39 13.76 -17.88 -0.66
CA LEU A 39 14.50 -16.63 -0.79
C LEU A 39 16.01 -16.90 -0.67
N LEU A 40 16.79 -16.13 -1.43
CA LEU A 40 18.23 -16.02 -1.22
C LEU A 40 18.50 -15.58 0.21
N ARG A 41 19.46 -16.24 0.89
CA ARG A 41 19.81 -15.94 2.29
C ARG A 41 20.87 -14.87 2.42
N GLU A 42 21.52 -14.53 1.32
CA GLU A 42 22.48 -13.42 1.19
C GLU A 42 22.58 -13.02 -0.27
N TRP A 43 23.05 -11.83 -0.53
CA TRP A 43 23.33 -11.30 -1.88
C TRP A 43 24.78 -10.89 -1.98
N PRO A 44 25.39 -10.93 -3.20
CA PRO A 44 26.66 -10.26 -3.45
C PRO A 44 26.54 -8.73 -3.24
N ALA A 45 27.66 -8.04 -3.17
CA ALA A 45 27.68 -6.58 -2.89
C ALA A 45 26.90 -5.74 -3.92
N GLU A 46 26.85 -6.22 -5.18
CA GLU A 46 26.05 -5.63 -6.27
C GLU A 46 24.55 -5.90 -6.16
N GLY A 47 24.15 -6.78 -5.23
CA GLY A 47 22.75 -7.16 -4.99
C GLY A 47 22.32 -8.42 -5.73
N PRO A 48 21.01 -8.77 -5.65
CA PRO A 48 20.43 -9.87 -6.40
C PRO A 48 20.42 -9.56 -7.91
N GLU A 49 20.33 -10.61 -8.73
CA GLU A 49 20.27 -10.52 -10.19
C GLU A 49 19.14 -9.58 -10.66
N VAL A 50 19.49 -8.55 -11.44
CA VAL A 50 18.52 -7.72 -12.15
C VAL A 50 18.12 -8.43 -13.43
N VAL A 51 16.91 -8.98 -13.48
CA VAL A 51 16.40 -9.72 -14.65
C VAL A 51 16.09 -8.76 -15.80
N TRP A 52 15.49 -7.63 -15.48
CA TRP A 52 15.26 -6.54 -16.43
C TRP A 52 15.10 -5.20 -15.70
N GLU A 53 15.33 -4.13 -16.47
CA GLU A 53 15.07 -2.75 -16.09
C GLU A 53 14.30 -2.06 -17.22
N THR A 54 13.27 -1.29 -16.87
CA THR A 54 12.47 -0.54 -17.85
C THR A 54 12.22 0.89 -17.40
N LYS A 55 12.12 1.81 -18.36
CA LYS A 55 11.76 3.20 -18.08
C LYS A 55 10.30 3.30 -17.71
N VAL A 56 10.01 4.08 -16.68
CA VAL A 56 8.65 4.41 -16.24
C VAL A 56 8.53 5.92 -16.00
N GLY A 57 7.32 6.43 -16.00
CA GLY A 57 7.03 7.80 -15.59
C GLY A 57 7.21 7.99 -14.09
N ILE A 58 7.16 9.24 -13.64
CA ILE A 58 7.31 9.57 -12.22
C ILE A 58 6.14 9.04 -11.39
N GLY A 59 6.42 8.63 -10.16
CA GLY A 59 5.35 8.17 -9.24
C GLY A 59 5.86 7.60 -7.93
N TYR A 60 4.94 7.59 -6.98
CA TYR A 60 5.07 7.05 -5.63
C TYR A 60 4.21 5.80 -5.41
N GLY A 61 3.35 5.47 -6.39
CA GLY A 61 2.65 4.19 -6.46
C GLY A 61 3.58 3.07 -6.90
N GLY A 62 3.37 1.89 -6.35
CA GLY A 62 4.09 0.67 -6.69
C GLY A 62 3.37 -0.18 -7.74
N PRO A 63 4.04 -1.21 -8.27
CA PRO A 63 3.42 -2.20 -9.13
C PRO A 63 2.58 -3.20 -8.34
N VAL A 64 1.68 -3.88 -9.05
CA VAL A 64 1.01 -5.10 -8.62
C VAL A 64 1.16 -6.17 -9.69
N VAL A 65 0.99 -7.43 -9.32
CA VAL A 65 1.22 -8.58 -10.20
C VAL A 65 0.07 -9.57 -10.11
N GLN A 66 -0.40 -10.03 -11.28
CA GLN A 66 -1.30 -11.18 -11.39
C GLN A 66 -1.04 -11.91 -12.70
N ASP A 67 -1.04 -13.25 -12.65
CA ASP A 67 -0.90 -14.13 -13.81
C ASP A 67 0.31 -13.77 -14.70
N GLY A 68 1.47 -13.49 -14.08
CA GLY A 68 2.70 -13.12 -14.77
C GLY A 68 2.66 -11.77 -15.49
N LYS A 69 1.71 -10.91 -15.15
CA LYS A 69 1.59 -9.54 -15.64
C LYS A 69 1.81 -8.54 -14.51
N VAL A 70 2.54 -7.47 -14.80
CA VAL A 70 2.82 -6.35 -13.91
C VAL A 70 1.96 -5.17 -14.33
N TYR A 71 1.27 -4.56 -13.39
CA TYR A 71 0.45 -3.38 -13.61
C TYR A 71 1.00 -2.21 -12.79
N LEU A 72 1.14 -1.05 -13.44
CA LEU A 72 1.70 0.16 -12.82
C LEU A 72 0.96 1.39 -13.35
N LEU A 73 0.61 2.30 -12.45
CA LEU A 73 0.20 3.66 -12.80
C LEU A 73 1.39 4.61 -12.66
N ASP A 74 1.78 5.27 -13.73
CA ASP A 74 2.84 6.28 -13.74
C ASP A 74 2.38 7.59 -14.39
N ARG A 75 3.22 8.63 -14.32
CA ARG A 75 2.88 9.95 -14.84
C ARG A 75 4.02 10.55 -15.66
N ASP A 76 3.68 11.09 -16.82
CA ASP A 76 4.50 12.04 -17.56
C ASP A 76 4.03 13.46 -17.18
N ALA A 77 4.79 14.13 -16.32
CA ALA A 77 4.42 15.46 -15.81
C ALA A 77 4.55 16.56 -16.86
N GLU A 78 5.41 16.39 -17.87
CA GLU A 78 5.60 17.37 -18.95
C GLU A 78 4.42 17.33 -19.93
N LYS A 79 3.92 16.13 -20.22
CA LYS A 79 2.73 15.94 -21.06
C LYS A 79 1.41 16.04 -20.29
N GLU A 80 1.49 16.15 -18.96
CA GLU A 80 0.31 16.16 -18.07
C GLU A 80 -0.63 14.97 -18.30
N VAL A 81 -0.06 13.77 -18.38
CA VAL A 81 -0.81 12.51 -18.54
C VAL A 81 -0.40 11.50 -17.48
N GLU A 82 -1.38 10.74 -17.00
CA GLU A 82 -1.12 9.48 -16.29
C GLU A 82 -1.32 8.30 -17.22
N THR A 83 -0.54 7.26 -17.04
CA THR A 83 -0.55 6.07 -17.88
C THR A 83 -0.67 4.83 -17.04
N MET A 84 -1.73 4.07 -17.25
CA MET A 84 -1.85 2.71 -16.76
C MET A 84 -1.11 1.77 -17.70
N ARG A 85 -0.16 0.99 -17.17
CA ARG A 85 0.68 0.07 -17.94
C ARG A 85 0.45 -1.36 -17.51
N CYS A 86 0.51 -2.26 -18.48
CA CYS A 86 0.64 -3.71 -18.28
C CYS A 86 1.91 -4.19 -18.96
N MET A 87 2.72 -4.93 -18.23
CA MET A 87 4.01 -5.47 -18.71
C MET A 87 4.11 -6.97 -18.37
N GLU A 88 4.93 -7.71 -19.12
CA GLU A 88 5.29 -9.08 -18.79
C GLU A 88 6.21 -9.11 -17.55
N LEU A 89 5.88 -9.91 -16.54
CA LEU A 89 6.74 -10.08 -15.36
C LEU A 89 8.13 -10.64 -15.73
N ALA A 90 8.16 -11.57 -16.67
CA ALA A 90 9.40 -12.24 -17.06
C ALA A 90 10.39 -11.35 -17.83
N THR A 91 9.92 -10.33 -18.53
CA THR A 91 10.74 -9.57 -19.48
C THR A 91 10.68 -8.05 -19.35
N GLY A 92 9.71 -7.52 -18.58
CA GLY A 92 9.43 -6.08 -18.50
C GLY A 92 8.85 -5.47 -19.78
N LYS A 93 8.55 -6.30 -20.81
CA LYS A 93 8.01 -5.82 -22.08
C LYS A 93 6.57 -5.37 -21.92
N GLU A 94 6.25 -4.17 -22.41
CA GLU A 94 4.89 -3.63 -22.40
C GLU A 94 3.97 -4.51 -23.25
N VAL A 95 2.82 -4.88 -22.66
CA VAL A 95 1.72 -5.61 -23.30
C VAL A 95 0.70 -4.63 -23.83
N TRP A 96 0.31 -3.67 -22.99
CA TRP A 96 -0.55 -2.58 -23.34
C TRP A 96 -0.31 -1.39 -22.39
N SER A 97 -0.71 -0.20 -22.82
CA SER A 97 -0.79 0.98 -21.98
C SER A 97 -2.00 1.83 -22.37
N TYR A 98 -2.53 2.56 -21.40
CA TYR A 98 -3.63 3.50 -21.57
C TYR A 98 -3.29 4.81 -20.86
N SER A 99 -3.21 5.90 -21.65
CA SER A 99 -2.90 7.23 -21.13
C SER A 99 -4.14 8.11 -21.14
N TYR A 100 -4.30 8.92 -20.10
CA TYR A 100 -5.38 9.90 -19.97
C TYR A 100 -4.85 11.24 -19.46
N PRO A 101 -5.51 12.36 -19.79
CA PRO A 101 -5.13 13.68 -19.28
C PRO A 101 -5.17 13.71 -17.75
N SER A 102 -4.13 14.25 -17.14
CA SER A 102 -4.01 14.42 -15.70
C SER A 102 -3.29 15.74 -15.46
N THR A 103 -4.05 16.84 -15.64
CA THR A 103 -3.54 18.20 -15.68
C THR A 103 -3.28 18.78 -14.29
N GLY A 104 -2.46 19.81 -14.23
CA GLY A 104 -2.18 20.56 -13.03
C GLY A 104 -0.88 20.18 -12.34
N ALA A 105 -0.28 21.16 -11.69
CA ALA A 105 0.91 20.98 -10.89
C ALA A 105 0.53 20.56 -9.46
N VAL A 106 1.19 19.53 -8.97
CA VAL A 106 1.02 19.06 -7.60
C VAL A 106 2.37 19.01 -6.90
N MET A 107 2.36 19.21 -5.59
CA MET A 107 3.54 18.99 -4.77
C MET A 107 3.94 17.50 -4.86
N PHE A 108 5.21 17.21 -5.06
CA PHE A 108 5.70 15.85 -5.38
C PHE A 108 5.05 15.32 -6.66
N PRO A 109 5.48 15.79 -7.84
CA PRO A 109 4.89 15.38 -9.12
C PRO A 109 4.97 13.87 -9.30
N GLY A 110 3.91 13.26 -9.85
CA GLY A 110 3.82 11.82 -10.11
C GLY A 110 2.54 11.17 -9.61
N SER A 111 2.23 10.00 -10.15
CA SER A 111 1.12 9.15 -9.70
C SER A 111 1.34 8.68 -8.26
N ARG A 112 0.25 8.43 -7.53
CA ARG A 112 0.33 8.01 -6.12
C ARG A 112 -0.36 6.70 -5.83
N SER A 113 -1.34 6.36 -6.65
CA SER A 113 -2.11 5.13 -6.49
C SER A 113 -1.28 3.91 -6.83
N VAL A 114 -1.45 2.86 -6.05
CA VAL A 114 -1.11 1.49 -6.45
C VAL A 114 -2.37 0.89 -7.08
N PRO A 115 -2.29 0.27 -8.26
CA PRO A 115 -3.44 -0.43 -8.81
C PRO A 115 -3.89 -1.58 -7.93
N THR A 116 -5.16 -1.97 -8.04
CA THR A 116 -5.70 -3.17 -7.39
C THR A 116 -6.29 -4.09 -8.44
N ILE A 117 -5.94 -5.37 -8.40
CA ILE A 117 -6.40 -6.35 -9.38
C ILE A 117 -7.45 -7.27 -8.74
N ASP A 118 -8.53 -7.51 -9.46
CA ASP A 118 -9.54 -8.51 -9.12
C ASP A 118 -9.95 -9.28 -10.38
N GLY A 119 -9.31 -10.42 -10.61
CA GLY A 119 -9.52 -11.28 -11.75
C GLY A 119 -9.31 -10.59 -13.10
N LYS A 120 -10.40 -10.30 -13.82
CA LYS A 120 -10.36 -9.67 -15.16
C LYS A 120 -10.21 -8.16 -15.13
N TYR A 121 -10.19 -7.55 -13.97
CA TYR A 121 -10.23 -6.11 -13.84
C TYR A 121 -9.07 -5.57 -13.01
N VAL A 122 -8.57 -4.42 -13.41
CA VAL A 122 -7.60 -3.64 -12.62
C VAL A 122 -8.15 -2.24 -12.40
N TYR A 123 -8.09 -1.80 -11.16
CA TYR A 123 -8.60 -0.51 -10.69
C TYR A 123 -7.45 0.41 -10.35
N SER A 124 -7.52 1.66 -10.76
CA SER A 124 -6.53 2.68 -10.40
C SER A 124 -7.19 4.03 -10.15
N CYS A 125 -6.56 4.86 -9.32
CA CYS A 125 -7.03 6.21 -9.03
C CYS A 125 -5.94 7.23 -9.39
N GLY A 126 -6.23 8.11 -10.36
CA GLY A 126 -5.35 9.19 -10.75
C GLY A 126 -5.26 10.29 -9.70
N HIS A 127 -4.25 11.15 -9.82
CA HIS A 127 -3.97 12.18 -8.82
C HIS A 127 -5.02 13.31 -8.75
N ASN A 128 -5.89 13.47 -9.78
CA ASN A 128 -7.05 14.38 -9.75
C ASN A 128 -8.35 13.67 -9.36
N GLY A 129 -8.28 12.38 -8.95
CA GLY A 129 -9.45 11.60 -8.57
C GLY A 129 -10.06 10.77 -9.68
N GLU A 130 -9.39 10.62 -10.82
CA GLU A 130 -9.83 9.77 -11.92
C GLU A 130 -9.78 8.29 -11.51
N LEU A 131 -10.91 7.72 -11.12
CA LEU A 131 -11.05 6.30 -10.80
C LEU A 131 -11.42 5.53 -12.06
N TYR A 132 -10.57 4.60 -12.45
CA TYR A 132 -10.75 3.74 -13.61
C TYR A 132 -10.88 2.27 -13.21
N CYS A 133 -11.72 1.54 -13.92
CA CYS A 133 -11.71 0.10 -14.03
C CYS A 133 -11.29 -0.27 -15.45
N PHE A 134 -10.21 -1.02 -15.61
CA PHE A 134 -9.73 -1.51 -16.90
C PHE A 134 -9.92 -3.02 -17.02
N ASP A 135 -10.17 -3.49 -18.23
CA ASP A 135 -10.05 -4.91 -18.59
C ASP A 135 -8.57 -5.29 -18.66
N THR A 136 -8.14 -6.29 -17.89
CA THR A 136 -6.72 -6.68 -17.77
C THR A 136 -6.12 -7.21 -19.06
N THR A 137 -6.94 -7.77 -19.96
CA THR A 137 -6.49 -8.35 -21.24
C THR A 137 -6.27 -7.29 -22.31
N THR A 138 -7.20 -6.32 -22.39
CA THR A 138 -7.22 -5.34 -23.49
C THR A 138 -6.70 -3.96 -23.11
N GLY A 139 -6.60 -3.65 -21.82
CA GLY A 139 -6.24 -2.32 -21.32
C GLY A 139 -7.29 -1.25 -21.56
N LYS A 140 -8.50 -1.64 -22.00
CA LYS A 140 -9.58 -0.68 -22.25
C LYS A 140 -10.34 -0.37 -20.96
N PRO A 141 -10.71 0.91 -20.74
CA PRO A 141 -11.63 1.27 -19.67
C PRO A 141 -12.95 0.55 -19.82
N VAL A 142 -13.42 -0.07 -18.73
CA VAL A 142 -14.77 -0.63 -18.59
C VAL A 142 -15.73 0.44 -18.09
N TRP A 143 -15.29 1.18 -17.09
CA TRP A 143 -15.97 2.37 -16.57
C TRP A 143 -14.95 3.34 -15.94
N THR A 144 -15.38 4.59 -15.78
CA THR A 144 -14.60 5.63 -15.10
C THR A 144 -15.51 6.54 -14.28
N LYS A 145 -14.96 7.10 -13.18
CA LYS A 145 -15.55 8.12 -12.31
C LYS A 145 -14.49 9.15 -11.97
N ASN A 146 -14.90 10.30 -11.48
CA ASN A 146 -13.99 11.21 -10.80
C ASN A 146 -14.44 11.36 -9.34
N ILE A 147 -13.72 10.73 -8.41
CA ILE A 147 -14.11 10.68 -6.99
C ILE A 147 -14.02 12.03 -6.28
N PHE A 148 -13.41 13.03 -6.89
CA PHE A 148 -13.35 14.38 -6.35
C PHE A 148 -14.40 15.30 -7.01
N GLN A 149 -14.43 15.36 -8.35
CA GLN A 149 -15.30 16.26 -9.08
C GLN A 149 -16.77 15.84 -9.05
N ASP A 150 -17.06 14.54 -9.18
CA ASP A 150 -18.44 14.01 -9.18
C ASP A 150 -19.15 14.21 -7.84
N TYR A 151 -18.38 14.49 -6.77
CA TYR A 151 -18.89 14.75 -5.42
C TYR A 151 -18.73 16.20 -4.98
N GLY A 152 -18.71 17.13 -5.93
CA GLY A 152 -18.71 18.58 -5.67
C GLY A 152 -17.33 19.19 -5.47
N GLY A 153 -16.27 18.40 -5.51
CA GLY A 153 -14.91 18.90 -5.38
C GLY A 153 -14.65 19.57 -4.02
N GLY A 154 -14.23 20.79 -4.05
CA GLY A 154 -13.87 21.59 -2.88
C GLY A 154 -12.43 22.05 -2.94
N ARG A 155 -11.77 22.19 -1.77
CA ARG A 155 -10.35 22.49 -1.73
C ARG A 155 -9.55 21.25 -2.16
N PHE A 156 -8.83 21.39 -3.28
CA PHE A 156 -8.01 20.29 -3.79
C PHE A 156 -6.91 19.92 -2.78
N PRO A 157 -6.71 18.61 -2.51
CA PRO A 157 -5.71 18.16 -1.53
C PRO A 157 -4.30 18.62 -1.92
N VAL A 158 -3.52 19.11 -0.97
CA VAL A 158 -2.15 19.64 -1.21
C VAL A 158 -1.23 18.60 -1.85
N TRP A 159 -1.42 17.33 -1.48
CA TRP A 159 -0.67 16.21 -2.06
C TRP A 159 -1.49 15.41 -3.08
N ALA A 160 -2.45 16.08 -3.72
CA ALA A 160 -3.36 15.47 -4.68
C ALA A 160 -4.23 14.34 -4.07
N VAL A 161 -5.10 13.75 -4.88
CA VAL A 161 -5.84 12.54 -4.49
C VAL A 161 -4.87 11.36 -4.45
N SER A 162 -4.78 10.69 -3.31
CA SER A 162 -3.82 9.59 -3.08
C SER A 162 -4.57 8.36 -2.60
N GLN A 163 -5.48 7.85 -3.44
CA GLN A 163 -6.30 6.71 -3.09
C GLN A 163 -5.85 5.45 -3.80
N ILE A 164 -5.78 4.36 -3.05
CA ILE A 164 -5.62 3.00 -3.56
C ILE A 164 -7.01 2.37 -3.49
N PRO A 165 -7.62 2.02 -4.65
CA PRO A 165 -8.95 1.43 -4.65
C PRO A 165 -8.95 0.10 -3.90
N LEU A 166 -9.80 -0.04 -2.89
CA LEU A 166 -9.99 -1.30 -2.18
C LEU A 166 -11.10 -2.09 -2.86
N VAL A 167 -10.81 -3.28 -3.35
CA VAL A 167 -11.83 -4.21 -3.87
C VAL A 167 -12.15 -5.23 -2.78
N TYR A 168 -13.43 -5.28 -2.37
CA TYR A 168 -13.91 -6.26 -1.43
C TYR A 168 -15.36 -6.67 -1.76
N GLY A 169 -15.60 -7.98 -1.85
CA GLY A 169 -16.88 -8.49 -2.33
C GLY A 169 -17.20 -8.02 -3.75
N ASP A 170 -18.36 -7.42 -3.94
CA ASP A 170 -18.81 -6.89 -5.23
C ASP A 170 -18.56 -5.40 -5.39
N MET A 171 -17.76 -4.79 -4.53
CA MET A 171 -17.59 -3.33 -4.47
C MET A 171 -16.14 -2.88 -4.54
N VAL A 172 -15.95 -1.65 -5.01
CA VAL A 172 -14.73 -0.85 -4.92
C VAL A 172 -14.98 0.31 -3.96
N TYR A 173 -14.11 0.46 -2.96
CA TYR A 173 -14.20 1.51 -1.95
C TYR A 173 -13.07 2.51 -2.14
N VAL A 174 -13.38 3.78 -2.03
CA VAL A 174 -12.44 4.90 -2.05
C VAL A 174 -12.92 6.02 -1.12
N LEU A 175 -12.01 6.88 -0.69
CA LEU A 175 -12.35 8.12 0.01
C LEU A 175 -12.46 9.25 -1.03
N ALA A 176 -13.63 9.88 -1.15
CA ALA A 176 -13.89 10.96 -2.10
C ALA A 176 -13.12 12.25 -1.80
N GLN A 177 -12.77 12.49 -0.53
CA GLN A 177 -12.01 13.66 -0.05
C GLN A 177 -12.70 15.01 -0.31
N THR A 178 -14.02 15.05 -0.36
CA THR A 178 -14.79 16.27 -0.53
C THR A 178 -15.36 16.78 0.80
N THR A 179 -15.91 18.00 0.80
CA THR A 179 -16.52 18.59 2.00
C THR A 179 -17.77 17.87 2.49
N ASP A 180 -18.48 17.17 1.59
CA ASP A 180 -19.79 16.60 1.86
C ASP A 180 -19.77 15.06 1.90
N VAL A 181 -18.81 14.44 1.23
CA VAL A 181 -18.77 12.99 1.05
C VAL A 181 -17.43 12.43 1.55
N GLY A 182 -17.53 11.38 2.35
CA GLY A 182 -16.40 10.59 2.84
C GLY A 182 -16.12 9.38 1.96
N VAL A 183 -16.33 8.17 2.48
CA VAL A 183 -16.14 6.91 1.76
C VAL A 183 -17.28 6.70 0.75
N VAL A 184 -16.93 6.25 -0.45
CA VAL A 184 -17.88 5.83 -1.49
C VAL A 184 -17.60 4.38 -1.86
N ALA A 185 -18.67 3.62 -2.01
CA ALA A 185 -18.65 2.25 -2.55
C ALA A 185 -19.32 2.23 -3.92
N PHE A 186 -18.61 1.71 -4.90
CA PHE A 186 -19.12 1.49 -6.25
C PHE A 186 -19.26 -0.01 -6.52
N ASN A 187 -20.25 -0.40 -7.31
CA ASN A 187 -20.29 -1.75 -7.89
C ASN A 187 -19.02 -1.92 -8.76
N LYS A 188 -18.23 -2.95 -8.49
CA LYS A 188 -16.93 -3.15 -9.12
C LYS A 188 -17.03 -3.39 -10.64
N LEU A 189 -18.15 -3.92 -11.14
CA LEU A 189 -18.33 -4.25 -12.56
C LEU A 189 -18.92 -3.08 -13.37
N THR A 190 -19.81 -2.28 -12.76
CA THR A 190 -20.57 -1.24 -13.48
C THR A 190 -20.12 0.19 -13.15
N GLY A 191 -19.41 0.39 -12.03
CA GLY A 191 -19.07 1.70 -11.49
C GLY A 191 -20.28 2.48 -10.95
N GLU A 192 -21.45 1.85 -10.77
CA GLU A 192 -22.60 2.49 -10.13
C GLU A 192 -22.36 2.68 -8.63
N GLU A 193 -22.71 3.86 -8.09
CA GLU A 193 -22.66 4.14 -6.67
C GLU A 193 -23.67 3.24 -5.93
N VAL A 194 -23.18 2.48 -4.95
CA VAL A 194 -24.01 1.62 -4.09
C VAL A 194 -24.36 2.36 -2.79
N TRP A 195 -23.37 2.96 -2.15
CA TRP A 195 -23.55 3.81 -0.99
C TRP A 195 -22.41 4.81 -0.84
N LYS A 196 -22.65 5.85 -0.07
CA LYS A 196 -21.65 6.82 0.36
C LYS A 196 -21.89 7.26 1.80
N SER A 197 -20.83 7.56 2.51
CA SER A 197 -20.91 8.18 3.83
C SER A 197 -20.93 9.70 3.73
N PRO A 198 -21.46 10.42 4.73
CA PRO A 198 -21.17 11.84 4.92
C PRO A 198 -19.65 12.06 5.06
N ALA A 199 -19.22 13.32 4.90
CA ALA A 199 -17.84 13.72 5.19
C ALA A 199 -17.45 13.31 6.62
N LEU A 200 -16.20 12.84 6.76
CA LEU A 200 -15.70 12.28 8.02
C LEU A 200 -14.79 13.24 8.79
N GLY A 201 -14.39 14.34 8.19
CA GLY A 201 -13.47 15.32 8.76
C GLY A 201 -12.52 15.91 7.71
N GLU A 202 -11.27 16.16 8.11
CA GLU A 202 -10.27 16.75 7.22
C GLU A 202 -9.78 15.76 6.16
N THR A 203 -9.16 16.31 5.13
CA THR A 203 -8.57 15.51 4.04
C THR A 203 -7.60 14.47 4.58
N SER A 204 -7.78 13.23 4.18
CA SER A 204 -6.87 12.12 4.45
C SER A 204 -6.29 11.58 3.16
N TYR A 205 -5.07 11.06 3.24
CA TYR A 205 -4.38 10.36 2.14
C TYR A 205 -4.33 8.86 2.37
N ALA A 206 -4.88 8.39 3.49
CA ALA A 206 -5.06 6.96 3.75
C ALA A 206 -6.12 6.37 2.83
N SER A 207 -5.93 5.13 2.43
CA SER A 207 -6.89 4.36 1.65
C SER A 207 -7.73 3.47 2.55
N PRO A 208 -8.97 3.13 2.15
CA PRO A 208 -9.77 2.16 2.87
C PRO A 208 -9.06 0.81 2.97
N THR A 209 -9.28 0.10 4.09
CA THR A 209 -8.84 -1.29 4.27
C THR A 209 -9.96 -2.11 4.88
N VAL A 210 -9.90 -3.44 4.71
CA VAL A 210 -10.77 -4.36 5.45
C VAL A 210 -10.12 -4.69 6.77
N VAL A 211 -10.90 -4.72 7.85
CA VAL A 211 -10.48 -5.24 9.15
C VAL A 211 -11.53 -6.23 9.66
N ASN A 212 -11.09 -7.33 10.29
CA ASN A 212 -11.99 -8.32 10.87
C ASN A 212 -12.16 -8.06 12.36
N ILE A 213 -13.38 -7.74 12.78
CA ILE A 213 -13.73 -7.49 14.17
C ILE A 213 -14.73 -8.53 14.65
N SER A 214 -14.30 -9.42 15.51
CA SER A 214 -15.14 -10.49 16.08
C SER A 214 -15.83 -11.36 15.00
N GLY A 215 -15.12 -11.63 13.90
CA GLY A 215 -15.61 -12.44 12.78
C GLY A 215 -16.47 -11.68 11.75
N GLU A 216 -16.58 -10.35 11.88
CA GLU A 216 -17.25 -9.47 10.92
C GLU A 216 -16.24 -8.55 10.23
N ASP A 217 -16.32 -8.49 8.90
CA ASP A 217 -15.45 -7.62 8.11
C ASP A 217 -16.03 -6.21 8.04
N HIS A 218 -15.21 -5.22 8.35
CA HIS A 218 -15.57 -3.81 8.31
C HIS A 218 -14.65 -3.06 7.34
N ILE A 219 -15.18 -2.08 6.61
CA ILE A 219 -14.36 -1.12 5.86
C ILE A 219 -13.84 -0.08 6.85
N CYS A 220 -12.54 -0.09 7.07
CA CYS A 220 -11.87 0.82 8.00
C CYS A 220 -11.23 1.99 7.26
N MET A 221 -11.34 3.18 7.85
CA MET A 221 -10.80 4.43 7.30
C MET A 221 -10.12 5.26 8.36
N VAL A 222 -8.94 5.81 8.05
CA VAL A 222 -8.19 6.74 8.91
C VAL A 222 -8.32 8.15 8.35
N ILE A 223 -8.81 9.08 9.15
CA ILE A 223 -9.08 10.48 8.77
C ILE A 223 -8.14 11.42 9.53
N SER A 224 -7.59 12.40 8.83
CA SER A 224 -6.68 13.40 9.41
C SER A 224 -7.38 14.36 10.37
N SER A 225 -6.63 14.92 11.31
CA SER A 225 -7.02 16.07 12.11
C SER A 225 -6.79 17.38 11.34
N THR A 226 -7.36 18.49 11.84
CA THR A 226 -7.08 19.82 11.26
C THR A 226 -5.60 20.14 11.32
N ASP A 227 -5.03 20.58 10.19
CA ASP A 227 -3.68 21.15 10.13
C ASP A 227 -3.75 22.65 10.49
N PRO A 228 -3.20 23.09 11.65
CA PRO A 228 -3.27 24.49 12.07
C PRO A 228 -2.41 25.42 11.20
N VAL A 229 -1.43 24.90 10.47
CA VAL A 229 -0.57 25.71 9.57
C VAL A 229 -1.32 26.01 8.28
N MET A 230 -1.96 25.00 7.71
CA MET A 230 -2.70 25.11 6.45
C MET A 230 -4.09 25.75 6.63
N ASN A 231 -4.69 25.64 7.81
CA ASN A 231 -6.02 26.12 8.14
C ASN A 231 -5.96 27.16 9.27
N ARG A 232 -5.15 28.23 9.09
CA ARG A 232 -4.99 29.29 10.09
C ARG A 232 -6.31 29.90 10.48
N GLY A 233 -6.60 29.86 11.81
CA GLY A 233 -7.85 30.38 12.38
C GLY A 233 -9.03 29.43 12.32
N ALA A 234 -8.90 28.24 11.76
CA ALA A 234 -9.93 27.21 11.85
C ALA A 234 -9.97 26.59 13.26
N GLU A 235 -11.14 26.12 13.64
CA GLU A 235 -11.28 25.30 14.84
C GLU A 235 -10.49 24.00 14.69
N MET A 236 -9.72 23.64 15.71
CA MET A 236 -8.97 22.39 15.75
C MET A 236 -9.92 21.21 15.93
N LYS A 237 -10.03 20.38 14.90
CA LYS A 237 -10.80 19.14 14.93
C LYS A 237 -9.87 17.95 15.00
N LYS A 238 -10.18 17.00 15.85
CA LYS A 238 -9.53 15.69 15.85
C LYS A 238 -9.89 14.94 14.58
N GLY A 239 -9.02 14.09 14.11
CA GLY A 239 -9.31 13.08 13.10
C GLY A 239 -10.00 11.87 13.75
N CYS A 240 -10.30 10.88 12.95
CA CYS A 240 -10.92 9.66 13.45
C CYS A 240 -10.40 8.41 12.74
N VAL A 241 -10.63 7.26 13.36
CA VAL A 241 -10.58 5.96 12.71
C VAL A 241 -11.96 5.36 12.80
N VAL A 242 -12.53 4.99 11.65
CA VAL A 242 -13.94 4.63 11.57
C VAL A 242 -14.14 3.32 10.82
N GLY A 243 -15.03 2.47 11.29
CA GLY A 243 -15.43 1.22 10.64
C GLY A 243 -16.87 1.29 10.14
N PHE A 244 -17.06 0.80 8.91
CA PHE A 244 -18.35 0.74 8.23
C PHE A 244 -18.74 -0.69 7.91
N ASP A 245 -20.05 -0.96 7.92
CA ASP A 245 -20.60 -2.16 7.28
C ASP A 245 -20.33 -2.11 5.78
N PRO A 246 -19.68 -3.14 5.21
CA PRO A 246 -19.28 -3.10 3.79
C PRO A 246 -20.47 -2.96 2.83
N LYS A 247 -21.60 -3.56 3.14
CA LYS A 247 -22.75 -3.63 2.23
C LYS A 247 -23.62 -2.38 2.26
N THR A 248 -23.74 -1.76 3.43
CA THR A 248 -24.71 -0.68 3.65
C THR A 248 -24.08 0.69 3.86
N GLY A 249 -22.77 0.77 4.14
CA GLY A 249 -22.11 1.99 4.52
C GLY A 249 -22.53 2.53 5.91
N LYS A 250 -23.25 1.73 6.70
CA LYS A 250 -23.58 2.11 8.08
C LYS A 250 -22.32 2.19 8.91
N LYS A 251 -22.09 3.33 9.56
CA LYS A 251 -21.02 3.48 10.54
C LYS A 251 -21.27 2.55 11.72
N LEU A 252 -20.34 1.67 12.02
CA LEU A 252 -20.41 0.68 13.08
C LEU A 252 -19.74 1.16 14.36
N TRP A 253 -18.57 1.79 14.22
CA TRP A 253 -17.77 2.33 15.33
C TRP A 253 -16.89 3.48 14.86
N SER A 254 -16.36 4.25 15.82
CA SER A 254 -15.42 5.35 15.58
C SER A 254 -14.51 5.51 16.80
N TYR A 255 -13.22 5.77 16.53
CA TYR A 255 -12.25 6.30 17.47
C TYR A 255 -11.97 7.75 17.08
N ASP A 256 -12.45 8.72 17.86
CA ASP A 256 -12.47 10.14 17.48
C ASP A 256 -11.38 10.98 18.17
N GLU A 257 -10.28 10.32 18.60
CA GLU A 257 -9.16 10.93 19.32
C GLU A 257 -7.86 10.97 18.48
N TRP A 258 -7.94 10.65 17.18
CA TRP A 258 -6.76 10.62 16.32
C TRP A 258 -6.26 12.02 15.98
N MET A 259 -5.01 12.35 16.34
CA MET A 259 -4.42 13.69 16.18
C MET A 259 -3.24 13.66 15.21
N CYS A 260 -3.49 13.34 13.95
CA CYS A 260 -2.49 13.36 12.89
C CYS A 260 -2.95 14.27 11.75
N ILE A 261 -2.22 15.35 11.51
CA ILE A 261 -2.57 16.37 10.50
C ILE A 261 -2.53 15.83 9.06
N ILE A 262 -1.76 14.79 8.83
CA ILE A 262 -1.65 14.11 7.53
C ILE A 262 -1.59 12.61 7.77
N SER A 263 -2.70 11.92 7.57
CA SER A 263 -2.82 10.47 7.66
C SER A 263 -2.71 9.87 6.27
N CYS A 264 -1.73 8.98 6.06
CA CYS A 264 -1.51 8.31 4.77
C CYS A 264 -1.59 6.79 4.89
N SER A 265 -1.40 6.25 6.08
CA SER A 265 -1.38 4.81 6.32
C SER A 265 -2.76 4.27 6.67
N PRO A 266 -3.15 3.11 6.13
CA PRO A 266 -4.20 2.30 6.72
C PRO A 266 -3.75 1.74 8.07
N VAL A 267 -4.69 1.15 8.82
CA VAL A 267 -4.38 0.46 10.08
C VAL A 267 -3.69 -0.88 9.83
N THR A 268 -2.96 -1.37 10.85
CA THR A 268 -2.46 -2.75 10.91
C THR A 268 -3.31 -3.55 11.88
N GLU A 269 -3.90 -4.66 11.45
CA GLU A 269 -4.55 -5.61 12.36
C GLU A 269 -3.53 -6.31 13.25
N ALA A 270 -3.81 -6.35 14.55
CA ALA A 270 -2.89 -6.87 15.56
C ALA A 270 -3.47 -8.05 16.38
N GLY A 271 -4.49 -8.72 15.82
CA GLY A 271 -5.19 -9.81 16.49
C GLY A 271 -6.11 -9.31 17.61
N ASP A 272 -6.99 -10.17 18.11
CA ASP A 272 -7.91 -9.87 19.24
C ASP A 272 -8.68 -8.55 19.07
N ASN A 273 -9.12 -8.24 17.86
CA ASN A 273 -9.79 -6.99 17.49
C ASN A 273 -8.96 -5.72 17.77
N LYS A 274 -7.65 -5.84 17.85
CA LYS A 274 -6.73 -4.70 18.03
C LYS A 274 -6.29 -4.16 16.69
N LEU A 275 -6.23 -2.84 16.59
CA LEU A 275 -5.79 -2.12 15.40
C LEU A 275 -4.70 -1.12 15.79
N LEU A 276 -3.53 -1.23 15.16
CA LEU A 276 -2.46 -0.24 15.30
C LEU A 276 -2.61 0.82 14.21
N ILE A 277 -2.66 2.08 14.62
CA ILE A 277 -2.69 3.25 13.76
C ILE A 277 -1.32 3.91 13.84
N VAL A 278 -0.71 4.23 12.71
CA VAL A 278 0.59 4.92 12.67
C VAL A 278 0.47 6.24 11.91
N GLY A 279 1.29 7.21 12.28
CA GLY A 279 1.34 8.51 11.64
C GLY A 279 2.73 9.13 11.68
N GLY A 280 2.99 10.01 10.71
CA GLY A 280 4.13 10.91 10.70
C GLY A 280 3.91 12.14 11.59
N TYR A 281 4.69 13.19 11.35
CA TYR A 281 4.56 14.50 12.01
C TYR A 281 4.60 14.42 13.54
N ASP A 282 5.51 13.59 14.06
CA ASP A 282 5.69 13.33 15.50
C ASP A 282 4.45 12.78 16.20
N ARG A 283 3.45 12.28 15.43
CA ARG A 283 2.24 11.68 16.01
C ARG A 283 2.53 10.31 16.61
N GLY A 284 3.35 9.51 15.95
CA GLY A 284 3.68 8.17 16.44
C GLY A 284 2.61 7.13 16.15
N ALA A 285 2.28 6.31 17.12
CA ALA A 285 1.32 5.21 17.00
C ALA A 285 0.28 5.22 18.12
N THR A 286 -0.91 4.71 17.80
CA THR A 286 -1.99 4.46 18.77
C THR A 286 -2.52 3.04 18.54
N MET A 287 -2.62 2.25 19.60
CA MET A 287 -3.29 0.94 19.59
C MET A 287 -4.70 1.12 20.15
N ILE A 288 -5.69 0.71 19.36
CA ILE A 288 -7.08 0.64 19.81
C ILE A 288 -7.57 -0.81 19.79
N GLN A 289 -8.58 -1.08 20.60
CA GLN A 289 -9.34 -2.33 20.57
C GLN A 289 -10.80 -2.04 20.29
N VAL A 290 -11.38 -2.73 19.32
CA VAL A 290 -12.79 -2.62 18.95
C VAL A 290 -13.52 -3.84 19.53
N ASN A 291 -14.49 -3.61 20.41
CA ASN A 291 -15.22 -4.69 21.06
C ASN A 291 -16.66 -4.77 20.55
N LYS A 292 -17.10 -5.98 20.21
CA LYS A 292 -18.51 -6.22 19.91
C LYS A 292 -19.26 -6.46 21.20
N GLU A 293 -20.26 -5.62 21.48
CA GLU A 293 -21.09 -5.68 22.69
C GLU A 293 -22.21 -6.71 22.55
N ALA A 294 -22.75 -7.16 23.67
CA ALA A 294 -23.82 -8.16 23.70
C ALA A 294 -25.09 -7.76 22.93
N ASN A 295 -25.34 -6.46 22.78
CA ASN A 295 -26.46 -5.90 22.04
C ASN A 295 -26.17 -5.76 20.52
N GLY A 296 -24.98 -6.20 20.06
CA GLY A 296 -24.57 -6.12 18.66
C GLY A 296 -24.00 -4.77 18.23
N THR A 297 -23.85 -3.81 19.12
CA THR A 297 -23.12 -2.55 18.86
C THR A 297 -21.61 -2.77 19.07
N PHE A 298 -20.80 -1.76 18.69
CA PHE A 298 -19.36 -1.80 18.90
C PHE A 298 -18.91 -0.65 19.79
N SER A 299 -17.97 -0.92 20.68
CA SER A 299 -17.25 0.09 21.47
C SER A 299 -15.77 0.09 21.10
N VAL A 300 -15.10 1.23 21.29
CA VAL A 300 -13.67 1.38 21.01
C VAL A 300 -12.95 1.82 22.27
N LYS A 301 -11.84 1.16 22.58
CA LYS A 301 -10.96 1.48 23.69
C LYS A 301 -9.56 1.76 23.18
N GLU A 302 -8.98 2.92 23.53
CA GLU A 302 -7.54 3.15 23.38
C GLU A 302 -6.79 2.30 24.42
N LEU A 303 -5.80 1.55 23.96
CA LEU A 303 -4.94 0.74 24.81
C LEU A 303 -3.68 1.51 25.21
N TYR A 304 -3.03 2.13 24.22
CA TYR A 304 -1.87 3.00 24.44
C TYR A 304 -1.64 3.93 23.25
N THR A 305 -0.87 4.99 23.50
CA THR A 305 -0.31 5.88 22.48
C THR A 305 1.17 6.08 22.75
N THR A 306 2.00 6.06 21.71
CA THR A 306 3.42 6.35 21.79
C THR A 306 3.88 7.25 20.64
N VAL A 307 4.71 8.24 20.94
CA VAL A 307 5.36 9.09 19.92
C VAL A 307 6.68 8.50 19.42
N GLU A 308 7.10 7.39 19.99
CA GLU A 308 8.43 6.81 19.72
C GLU A 308 8.45 5.80 18.59
N PHE A 309 7.29 5.45 18.03
CA PHE A 309 7.13 4.51 16.91
C PHE A 309 6.08 5.05 15.95
N GLY A 310 6.33 4.99 14.64
CA GLY A 310 5.37 5.45 13.64
C GLY A 310 5.88 5.25 12.22
N ASP A 311 5.03 5.55 11.26
CA ASP A 311 5.32 5.64 9.83
C ASP A 311 4.43 6.70 9.22
N GLN A 312 4.94 7.43 8.23
CA GLN A 312 4.13 8.47 7.59
C GLN A 312 3.23 7.90 6.50
N THR A 313 3.69 6.90 5.74
CA THR A 313 3.09 6.53 4.45
C THR A 313 2.67 5.07 4.34
N LYS A 314 3.13 4.22 5.24
CA LYS A 314 2.89 2.77 5.20
C LYS A 314 2.32 2.30 6.54
N PRO A 315 1.50 1.24 6.57
CA PRO A 315 1.18 0.55 7.81
C PRO A 315 2.43 -0.14 8.37
N ALA A 316 2.44 -0.38 9.68
CA ALA A 316 3.49 -1.18 10.29
C ALA A 316 3.38 -2.63 9.83
N LEU A 317 4.52 -3.26 9.56
CA LEU A 317 4.59 -4.69 9.32
C LEU A 317 4.58 -5.40 10.69
N LEU A 318 3.60 -6.28 10.91
CA LEU A 318 3.50 -7.10 12.12
C LEU A 318 4.04 -8.50 11.84
N HIS A 319 5.03 -8.96 12.62
CA HIS A 319 5.53 -10.32 12.53
C HIS A 319 5.94 -10.83 13.92
N ASP A 320 5.48 -12.04 14.28
CA ASP A 320 5.78 -12.75 15.54
C ASP A 320 5.59 -11.87 16.80
N GLY A 321 4.55 -11.01 16.82
CA GLY A 321 4.24 -10.12 17.93
C GLY A 321 5.08 -8.85 17.99
N TYR A 322 5.80 -8.53 16.92
CA TYR A 322 6.59 -7.29 16.81
C TYR A 322 6.19 -6.50 15.60
N PHE A 323 6.09 -5.19 15.78
CA PHE A 323 5.85 -4.22 14.71
C PHE A 323 7.16 -3.64 14.20
N TYR A 324 7.28 -3.54 12.87
CA TYR A 324 8.37 -2.87 12.19
C TYR A 324 7.83 -1.70 11.38
N ALA A 325 8.45 -0.52 11.48
CA ALA A 325 8.05 0.69 10.74
C ALA A 325 9.25 1.60 10.45
N GLN A 326 9.13 2.46 9.42
CA GLN A 326 10.16 3.41 9.04
C GLN A 326 9.78 4.82 9.51
N TYR A 327 10.39 5.28 10.60
CA TYR A 327 10.04 6.53 11.24
C TYR A 327 11.15 7.59 11.11
N GLY A 328 11.49 7.93 9.85
CA GLY A 328 12.55 8.88 9.51
C GLY A 328 12.09 10.31 9.22
N THR A 329 10.79 10.56 9.20
CA THR A 329 10.15 11.76 8.66
C THR A 329 10.26 12.99 9.55
N ASN A 330 10.37 14.16 8.94
CA ASN A 330 10.38 15.50 9.58
C ASN A 330 11.49 15.64 10.62
N SER A 331 11.12 15.97 11.87
CA SER A 331 12.05 16.10 12.99
C SER A 331 12.61 14.75 13.46
N ARG A 332 11.88 13.67 13.22
CA ARG A 332 12.31 12.31 13.54
C ARG A 332 13.45 11.86 12.64
N ARG A 333 14.36 11.13 13.19
CA ARG A 333 15.46 10.46 12.49
C ARG A 333 15.65 9.09 13.11
N ASP A 334 14.50 8.42 13.36
CA ASP A 334 14.47 7.16 14.08
C ASP A 334 14.81 5.97 13.18
N GLY A 335 14.63 6.13 11.85
CA GLY A 335 14.96 5.09 10.87
C GLY A 335 14.00 3.91 10.95
N LEU A 336 14.51 2.69 10.79
CA LEU A 336 13.74 1.48 11.02
C LEU A 336 13.63 1.23 12.52
N CYS A 337 12.40 1.03 12.98
CA CYS A 337 12.05 0.81 14.39
C CYS A 337 11.39 -0.54 14.58
N CYS A 338 11.61 -1.16 15.74
CA CYS A 338 10.88 -2.33 16.21
C CYS A 338 10.20 -2.02 17.54
N MET A 339 8.93 -2.46 17.69
CA MET A 339 8.09 -2.23 18.84
C MET A 339 7.32 -3.53 19.17
N ASP A 340 7.12 -3.82 20.44
CA ASP A 340 6.30 -4.94 20.88
C ASP A 340 4.80 -4.63 20.87
N MET A 341 3.97 -5.61 21.20
CA MET A 341 2.50 -5.48 21.25
C MET A 341 2.01 -4.55 22.37
N ASP A 342 2.83 -4.27 23.37
CA ASP A 342 2.51 -3.39 24.49
C ASP A 342 2.92 -1.93 24.27
N GLY A 343 3.54 -1.64 23.11
CA GLY A 343 3.96 -0.29 22.71
C GLY A 343 5.37 0.08 23.18
N ASN A 344 6.16 -0.88 23.66
CA ASN A 344 7.55 -0.64 24.02
C ASN A 344 8.44 -0.70 22.77
N VAL A 345 9.12 0.38 22.45
CA VAL A 345 10.11 0.39 21.37
C VAL A 345 11.39 -0.28 21.82
N LEU A 346 11.74 -1.37 21.13
CA LEU A 346 12.87 -2.22 21.49
C LEU A 346 14.18 -1.69 20.93
N TRP A 347 14.15 -1.22 19.66
CA TRP A 347 15.31 -0.64 19.00
C TRP A 347 14.93 0.27 17.83
N LYS A 348 15.90 1.10 17.42
CA LYS A 348 15.83 2.05 16.29
C LYS A 348 17.18 2.09 15.60
N THR A 349 17.21 2.11 14.26
CA THR A 349 18.47 2.31 13.51
C THR A 349 18.93 3.76 13.54
N LYS A 350 18.03 4.69 13.77
CA LYS A 350 18.28 6.14 13.73
C LYS A 350 18.78 6.58 12.34
N ARG A 351 19.96 7.23 12.28
CA ARG A 351 20.53 7.78 11.05
C ARG A 351 21.46 6.82 10.30
N ALA A 352 21.81 5.71 10.91
CA ALA A 352 22.83 4.80 10.37
C ALA A 352 22.43 3.32 10.60
N PRO A 353 21.73 2.70 9.63
CA PRO A 353 21.23 3.28 8.39
C PRO A 353 19.96 4.13 8.61
N ASN A 354 19.77 5.14 7.75
CA ASN A 354 18.53 5.89 7.73
C ASN A 354 17.49 5.16 6.87
N PHE A 355 16.29 5.00 7.42
CA PHE A 355 15.12 4.53 6.70
C PHE A 355 14.03 5.60 6.79
N ASP A 356 13.46 5.98 5.64
CA ASP A 356 12.43 7.02 5.58
C ASP A 356 11.45 6.78 4.42
N LYS A 357 10.25 6.37 4.72
CA LYS A 357 9.17 6.14 3.77
C LYS A 357 9.44 5.06 2.70
N GLY A 358 10.39 4.17 2.93
CA GLY A 358 10.59 3.00 2.09
C GLY A 358 9.45 1.98 2.23
N SER A 359 9.62 0.82 1.64
CA SER A 359 8.66 -0.28 1.66
C SER A 359 9.26 -1.49 2.37
N MET A 360 8.40 -2.34 2.94
CA MET A 360 8.79 -3.61 3.56
C MET A 360 7.87 -4.73 3.09
N ILE A 361 8.43 -5.93 2.92
CA ILE A 361 7.71 -7.18 2.67
C ILE A 361 8.36 -8.25 3.52
N TYR A 362 7.55 -8.99 4.28
CA TYR A 362 7.99 -10.19 4.96
C TYR A 362 7.76 -11.42 4.07
N ALA A 363 8.77 -12.26 3.92
CA ALA A 363 8.69 -13.53 3.20
C ALA A 363 9.76 -14.51 3.69
N ASP A 364 9.41 -15.78 3.81
CA ASP A 364 10.34 -16.89 4.08
C ASP A 364 11.29 -16.67 5.27
N GLY A 365 10.80 -16.03 6.33
CA GLY A 365 11.59 -15.73 7.54
C GLY A 365 12.46 -14.47 7.43
N LEU A 366 12.32 -13.66 6.38
CA LEU A 366 13.13 -12.47 6.13
C LEU A 366 12.26 -11.26 5.82
N ILE A 367 12.80 -10.06 6.05
CA ILE A 367 12.22 -8.79 5.62
C ILE A 367 13.06 -8.26 4.45
N LEU A 368 12.39 -8.03 3.31
CA LEU A 368 12.89 -7.23 2.21
C LEU A 368 12.48 -5.79 2.49
N ALA A 369 13.43 -4.84 2.49
CA ALA A 369 13.14 -3.45 2.81
C ALA A 369 13.89 -2.48 1.89
N THR A 370 13.19 -1.47 1.34
CA THR A 370 13.85 -0.29 0.76
C THR A 370 13.98 0.78 1.83
N ASP A 371 15.04 1.60 1.77
CA ASP A 371 15.29 2.68 2.73
C ASP A 371 14.59 4.00 2.40
N GLY A 372 13.82 4.01 1.29
CA GLY A 372 13.20 5.25 0.77
C GLY A 372 14.17 6.16 0.00
N ALA A 373 15.44 5.78 -0.08
CA ALA A 373 16.46 6.45 -0.87
C ALA A 373 16.97 5.53 -2.01
N ASN A 374 18.09 4.85 -1.83
CA ASN A 374 18.72 4.10 -2.92
C ASN A 374 18.86 2.60 -2.65
N ALA A 375 18.73 2.17 -1.42
CA ALA A 375 19.11 0.82 -1.02
C ALA A 375 17.94 -0.12 -0.84
N LEU A 376 18.16 -1.36 -1.25
CA LEU A 376 17.38 -2.54 -0.89
C LEU A 376 18.17 -3.34 0.16
N TYR A 377 17.50 -3.75 1.21
CA TYR A 377 18.03 -4.55 2.32
C TYR A 377 17.34 -5.90 2.40
N LEU A 378 18.11 -6.91 2.80
CA LEU A 378 17.63 -8.18 3.32
C LEU A 378 17.91 -8.20 4.82
N ILE A 379 16.90 -8.40 5.64
CA ILE A 379 16.95 -8.23 7.09
C ILE A 379 16.40 -9.49 7.77
N GLU A 380 17.08 -9.99 8.80
CA GLU A 380 16.53 -10.97 9.72
C GLU A 380 15.64 -10.25 10.74
N PRO A 381 14.32 -10.56 10.82
CA PRO A 381 13.46 -9.96 11.84
C PRO A 381 13.94 -10.35 13.24
N SER A 382 14.06 -9.36 14.13
CA SER A 382 14.58 -9.60 15.48
C SER A 382 14.09 -8.54 16.46
N ALA A 383 13.74 -8.95 17.67
CA ALA A 383 13.47 -8.07 18.80
C ALA A 383 14.74 -7.51 19.46
N GLU A 384 15.90 -8.16 19.25
CA GLU A 384 17.15 -7.81 19.93
C GLU A 384 17.88 -6.63 19.30
N GLY A 385 17.60 -6.32 17.98
CA GLY A 385 18.27 -5.26 17.25
C GLY A 385 18.14 -5.39 15.75
N PHE A 386 18.66 -4.42 15.03
CA PHE A 386 18.73 -4.43 13.58
C PHE A 386 19.77 -5.43 13.08
N LYS A 387 19.32 -6.45 12.34
CA LYS A 387 20.17 -7.53 11.81
C LYS A 387 20.13 -7.55 10.27
N PRO A 388 20.85 -6.64 9.58
CA PRO A 388 20.94 -6.68 8.12
C PRO A 388 21.81 -7.86 7.69
N ILE A 389 21.33 -8.60 6.70
CA ILE A 389 22.07 -9.72 6.08
C ILE A 389 22.80 -9.22 4.83
N SER A 390 22.09 -8.49 3.98
CA SER A 390 22.63 -7.94 2.74
C SER A 390 22.06 -6.56 2.45
N LYS A 391 22.82 -5.75 1.69
CA LYS A 391 22.42 -4.44 1.19
C LYS A 391 22.94 -4.25 -0.22
N ALA A 392 22.13 -3.63 -1.10
CA ALA A 392 22.55 -3.20 -2.43
C ALA A 392 21.88 -1.89 -2.83
N ASP A 393 22.61 -1.00 -3.48
CA ASP A 393 22.13 0.30 -3.92
C ASP A 393 21.49 0.19 -5.34
N LEU A 394 20.30 -0.42 -5.40
CA LEU A 394 19.59 -0.76 -6.64
C LEU A 394 18.68 0.35 -7.18
N LEU A 395 18.39 1.36 -6.36
CA LEU A 395 17.45 2.43 -6.69
C LEU A 395 18.13 3.76 -7.05
N VAL A 396 19.46 3.76 -7.22
CA VAL A 396 20.21 4.93 -7.69
C VAL A 396 19.72 5.31 -9.08
N ASP A 397 19.36 6.58 -9.27
CA ASP A 397 19.03 7.11 -10.60
C ASP A 397 20.31 7.53 -11.33
N ASN A 398 20.75 6.69 -12.25
CA ASN A 398 21.92 6.94 -13.08
C ASN A 398 21.58 7.72 -14.37
N SER A 399 20.32 8.03 -14.63
CA SER A 399 19.87 8.69 -15.85
C SER A 399 20.19 10.19 -15.85
N GLY A 400 20.41 10.80 -14.67
CA GLY A 400 20.51 12.23 -14.50
C GLY A 400 19.23 12.99 -14.84
N ALA A 401 18.13 12.26 -15.05
CA ALA A 401 16.85 12.76 -15.55
C ALA A 401 15.78 12.79 -14.45
N ALA A 402 16.16 12.74 -13.17
CA ALA A 402 15.17 12.84 -12.09
C ALA A 402 14.33 14.10 -12.26
N PRO A 403 13.01 13.99 -12.40
CA PRO A 403 12.17 15.14 -12.66
C PRO A 403 12.26 16.17 -11.54
N ARG A 404 12.21 17.46 -11.91
CA ARG A 404 12.24 18.53 -10.93
C ARG A 404 11.11 18.37 -9.90
N GLY A 405 11.48 18.34 -8.61
CA GLY A 405 10.54 18.18 -7.50
C GLY A 405 10.19 16.73 -7.15
N ALA A 406 10.72 15.74 -7.87
CA ALA A 406 10.68 14.35 -7.42
C ALA A 406 11.56 14.17 -6.18
N MET A 407 11.08 13.42 -5.19
CA MET A 407 11.78 13.20 -3.94
C MET A 407 11.63 11.75 -3.51
N GLY A 408 12.76 11.12 -3.20
CA GLY A 408 12.82 9.79 -2.60
C GLY A 408 12.24 8.66 -3.47
N ASN A 409 12.55 7.44 -3.11
CA ASN A 409 12.06 6.23 -3.75
C ASN A 409 11.09 5.53 -2.79
N TRP A 410 9.87 6.10 -2.66
CA TRP A 410 8.88 5.73 -1.64
C TRP A 410 7.85 4.73 -2.14
N ALA A 411 7.96 4.30 -3.39
CA ALA A 411 7.01 3.37 -3.98
C ALA A 411 7.00 2.03 -3.23
N PRO A 412 5.81 1.45 -2.97
CA PRO A 412 5.70 0.08 -2.49
C PRO A 412 6.33 -0.92 -3.47
N MET A 413 6.88 -1.99 -2.91
CA MET A 413 7.39 -3.13 -3.67
C MET A 413 6.26 -4.14 -3.96
N ALA A 414 6.52 -5.05 -4.92
CA ALA A 414 5.71 -6.24 -5.13
C ALA A 414 6.62 -7.47 -5.25
N LEU A 415 6.19 -8.58 -4.66
CA LEU A 415 6.93 -9.85 -4.70
C LEU A 415 6.04 -10.95 -5.26
N ALA A 416 6.37 -11.43 -6.46
CA ALA A 416 5.61 -12.46 -7.16
C ALA A 416 6.54 -13.42 -7.89
N ASP A 417 6.28 -14.73 -7.81
CA ASP A 417 7.03 -15.79 -8.48
C ASP A 417 8.56 -15.68 -8.33
N GLY A 418 9.02 -15.32 -7.12
CA GLY A 418 10.43 -15.13 -6.81
C GLY A 418 11.07 -13.86 -7.36
N MET A 419 10.27 -13.02 -8.01
CA MET A 419 10.68 -11.74 -8.58
C MET A 419 10.20 -10.59 -7.69
N LEU A 420 11.13 -9.74 -7.27
CA LEU A 420 10.84 -8.51 -6.54
C LEU A 420 10.88 -7.32 -7.52
N LEU A 421 9.78 -6.59 -7.55
CA LEU A 421 9.65 -5.37 -8.33
C LEU A 421 9.92 -4.16 -7.44
N ILE A 422 10.90 -3.36 -7.81
CA ILE A 422 11.30 -2.12 -7.15
C ILE A 422 11.39 -0.99 -8.17
N ARG A 423 11.14 0.25 -7.75
CA ARG A 423 11.29 1.40 -8.66
C ARG A 423 11.87 2.62 -7.97
N ASN A 424 12.60 3.40 -8.75
CA ASN A 424 12.89 4.81 -8.48
C ASN A 424 11.93 5.73 -9.27
N GLN A 425 12.26 7.00 -9.45
CA GLN A 425 11.39 7.96 -10.13
C GLN A 425 11.41 7.86 -11.66
N THR A 426 12.33 7.11 -12.26
CA THR A 426 12.54 7.04 -13.71
C THR A 426 12.58 5.62 -14.26
N THR A 427 12.83 4.63 -13.40
CA THR A 427 12.99 3.23 -13.80
C THR A 427 12.33 2.26 -12.82
N MET A 428 11.87 1.13 -13.32
CA MET A 428 11.47 -0.03 -12.55
C MET A 428 12.38 -1.20 -12.87
N LYS A 429 12.79 -1.93 -11.83
CA LYS A 429 13.62 -3.14 -11.91
C LYS A 429 12.87 -4.34 -11.40
N CYS A 430 13.06 -5.45 -12.08
CA CYS A 430 12.70 -6.77 -11.62
C CYS A 430 13.98 -7.48 -11.17
N VAL A 431 14.04 -7.86 -9.90
CA VAL A 431 15.19 -8.55 -9.33
C VAL A 431 14.80 -9.95 -8.87
N LYS A 432 15.63 -10.95 -9.19
CA LYS A 432 15.40 -12.33 -8.75
C LYS A 432 15.89 -12.49 -7.32
N VAL A 433 14.98 -12.74 -6.39
CA VAL A 433 15.29 -12.88 -4.96
C VAL A 433 15.20 -14.31 -4.43
N THR A 434 14.96 -15.28 -5.31
CA THR A 434 14.92 -16.71 -5.00
C THR A 434 16.08 -17.48 -5.63
N LYS A 435 16.33 -18.70 -5.09
CA LYS A 435 17.32 -19.65 -5.63
C LYS A 435 16.97 -20.13 -7.04
#